data_85bcbcd870472e1d64e1642ed50326b9
#
_entry.id   85bcbcd870472e1d64e1642ed50326b9
#
_cell.length_a   1.000
_cell.length_b   1.000
_cell.length_c   1.000
_cell.angle_alpha   90.00
_cell.angle_beta   90.00
_cell.angle_gamma   90.00
#
_symmetry.space_group_name_H-M   'P 1'
#
loop_
_entity.id
_entity.type
_entity.pdbx_description
1 polymer ?
#
loop_
_entity_poly.entity_id
_entity_poly.type
_entity_poly.pdbx_seq_one_letter_code
_entity_poly.pdbx_strand_id
1 'polypeptide(L)'
;MTTIIGIKLSNRIEQSAQVQEILSDFGSFISTRLGLHFFNNGVCQEKGLILLEVINAQIVPTLQKALCSIEGIELQQMVFENN
;
A
#
# COMPACT_ATOMS: atom_id res chain seq x y z
N MET A 1 -2.25 -18.61 -4.28
CA MET A 1 -1.28 -17.73 -3.59
C MET A 1 -1.90 -16.37 -3.33
N THR A 2 -1.75 -15.86 -2.13
CA THR A 2 -2.25 -14.52 -1.76
C THR A 2 -1.08 -13.69 -1.25
N THR A 3 -0.94 -12.48 -1.75
CA THR A 3 0.09 -11.56 -1.30
C THR A 3 -0.57 -10.33 -0.68
N ILE A 4 -0.19 -10.03 0.55
CA ILE A 4 -0.62 -8.82 1.25
C ILE A 4 0.57 -7.86 1.27
N ILE A 5 0.36 -6.64 0.83
CA ILE A 5 1.37 -5.59 0.87
C ILE A 5 0.91 -4.51 1.83
N GLY A 6 1.75 -4.20 2.81
CA GLY A 6 1.53 -3.07 3.69
C GLY A 6 2.37 -1.88 3.22
N ILE A 7 1.74 -0.73 3.14
CA ILE A 7 2.39 0.52 2.75
C ILE A 7 2.27 1.49 3.91
N LYS A 8 3.39 1.83 4.52
CA LYS A 8 3.39 2.80 5.60
C LYS A 8 3.82 4.15 5.06
N LEU A 9 2.97 5.15 5.29
CA LEU A 9 3.21 6.53 4.85
C LEU A 9 3.76 7.34 6.03
N SER A 10 4.87 8.02 5.81
CA SER A 10 5.43 8.93 6.81
C SER A 10 4.70 10.28 6.81
N ASN A 11 4.21 10.70 5.64
CA ASN A 11 3.43 11.91 5.48
C ASN A 11 2.29 11.64 4.52
N ARG A 12 1.14 11.25 5.08
CA ARG A 12 -0.04 10.85 4.33
C ARG A 12 -0.53 11.96 3.40
N ILE A 13 -0.46 13.21 3.83
CA ILE A 13 -0.97 14.35 3.06
C ILE A 13 -0.17 14.52 1.77
N GLU A 14 1.16 14.45 1.87
CA GLU A 14 2.03 14.64 0.69
C GLU A 14 2.09 13.40 -0.20
N GLN A 15 2.02 12.19 0.39
CA GLN A 15 2.28 10.95 -0.33
C GLN A 15 1.02 10.33 -0.93
N SER A 16 -0.16 10.66 -0.39
CA SER A 16 -1.41 9.99 -0.78
C SER A 16 -1.70 10.06 -2.27
N ALA A 17 -1.53 11.23 -2.88
CA ALA A 17 -1.86 11.39 -4.30
C ALA A 17 -1.01 10.48 -5.18
N GLN A 18 0.29 10.39 -4.90
CA GLN A 18 1.20 9.55 -5.67
C GLN A 18 0.88 8.07 -5.46
N VAL A 19 0.60 7.66 -4.21
CA VAL A 19 0.23 6.29 -3.91
C VAL A 19 -1.06 5.92 -4.63
N GLN A 20 -2.09 6.76 -4.54
CA GLN A 20 -3.38 6.49 -5.17
C GLN A 20 -3.27 6.38 -6.69
N GLU A 21 -2.44 7.21 -7.31
CA GLU A 21 -2.21 7.13 -8.74
C GLU A 21 -1.62 5.77 -9.13
N ILE A 22 -0.60 5.32 -8.40
CA ILE A 22 0.01 4.00 -8.66
C ILE A 22 -1.01 2.89 -8.43
N LEU A 23 -1.77 2.95 -7.33
CA LEU A 23 -2.76 1.91 -7.04
C LEU A 23 -3.87 1.88 -8.08
N SER A 24 -4.21 3.02 -8.68
CA SER A 24 -5.18 3.06 -9.76
C SER A 24 -4.65 2.39 -11.02
N ASP A 25 -3.37 2.61 -11.33
CA ASP A 25 -2.73 1.97 -12.49
C ASP A 25 -2.70 0.44 -12.36
N PHE A 26 -2.60 -0.07 -11.13
CA PHE A 26 -2.56 -1.50 -10.87
C PHE A 26 -3.90 -2.04 -10.35
N GLY A 27 -4.97 -1.28 -10.50
CA GLY A 27 -6.26 -1.59 -9.87
C GLY A 27 -6.82 -2.96 -10.22
N SER A 28 -6.61 -3.44 -11.46
CA SER A 28 -7.12 -4.76 -11.86
C SER A 28 -6.43 -5.92 -11.17
N PHE A 29 -5.28 -5.69 -10.53
CA PHE A 29 -4.52 -6.72 -9.82
C PHE A 29 -4.70 -6.66 -8.31
N ILE A 30 -5.47 -5.69 -7.82
CA ILE A 30 -5.70 -5.48 -6.39
C ILE A 30 -7.15 -5.76 -6.08
N SER A 31 -7.39 -6.82 -5.28
CA SER A 31 -8.77 -7.21 -4.93
C SER A 31 -9.31 -6.43 -3.75
N THR A 32 -8.42 -6.00 -2.84
CA THR A 32 -8.84 -5.32 -1.60
C THR A 32 -7.84 -4.24 -1.26
N ARG A 33 -8.36 -3.09 -0.86
CA ARG A 33 -7.56 -1.96 -0.37
C ARG A 33 -8.17 -1.48 0.94
N LEU A 34 -7.34 -1.33 1.95
CA LEU A 34 -7.78 -0.83 3.25
C LEU A 34 -6.82 0.25 3.73
N GLY A 35 -7.33 1.46 3.86
CA GLY A 35 -6.57 2.57 4.40
C GLY A 35 -6.86 2.74 5.88
N LEU A 36 -5.80 2.88 6.67
CA LEU A 36 -5.90 3.08 8.11
C LEU A 36 -5.25 4.42 8.46
N HIS A 37 -5.97 5.22 9.23
CA HIS A 37 -5.45 6.49 9.75
C HIS A 37 -5.19 6.36 11.23
N PHE A 38 -4.11 6.95 11.69
CA PHE A 38 -3.77 6.95 13.10
C PHE A 38 -4.27 8.24 13.75
N PHE A 39 -4.83 8.10 14.96
CA PHE A 39 -5.29 9.22 15.75
C PHE A 39 -4.58 9.23 17.09
N ASN A 40 -4.30 10.42 17.60
CA ASN A 40 -3.75 10.61 18.93
C ASN A 40 -4.48 11.80 19.58
N ASN A 41 -5.14 11.57 20.71
CA ASN A 41 -5.93 12.58 21.40
C ASN A 41 -6.97 13.22 20.47
N GLY A 42 -7.58 12.43 19.59
CA GLY A 42 -8.58 12.90 18.66
C GLY A 42 -8.05 13.65 17.46
N VAL A 43 -6.74 13.78 17.33
CA VAL A 43 -6.11 14.45 16.19
C VAL A 43 -5.60 13.42 15.20
N CYS A 44 -5.92 13.60 13.91
CA CYS A 44 -5.43 12.71 12.86
C CYS A 44 -3.93 12.87 12.69
N GLN A 45 -3.21 11.74 12.76
CA GLN A 45 -1.77 11.74 12.55
C GLN A 45 -1.43 11.89 11.06
N GLU A 46 -0.25 12.41 10.77
CA GLU A 46 0.24 12.52 9.39
C GLU A 46 0.60 11.17 8.80
N LYS A 47 0.85 10.18 9.66
CA LYS A 47 1.19 8.83 9.24
C LYS A 47 -0.05 8.07 8.79
N GLY A 48 0.13 7.14 7.88
CA GLY A 48 -0.94 6.28 7.41
C GLY A 48 -0.42 4.90 7.08
N LEU A 49 -1.34 3.94 7.03
CA LEU A 49 -1.05 2.57 6.64
C LEU A 49 -2.09 2.12 5.64
N ILE A 50 -1.64 1.55 4.54
CA ILE A 50 -2.53 0.98 3.52
C ILE A 50 -2.21 -0.50 3.39
N LEU A 51 -3.23 -1.33 3.43
CA LEU A 51 -3.09 -2.78 3.21
C LEU A 51 -3.73 -3.13 1.88
N LEU A 52 -3.01 -3.92 1.08
CA LEU A 52 -3.47 -4.36 -0.23
C LEU A 52 -3.47 -5.88 -0.29
N GLU A 53 -4.51 -6.44 -0.91
CA GLU A 53 -4.48 -7.83 -1.35
C GLU A 53 -4.23 -7.85 -2.84
N VAL A 54 -3.14 -8.49 -3.27
CA VAL A 54 -2.74 -8.56 -4.68
C VAL A 54 -3.02 -9.96 -5.20
N ILE A 55 -3.82 -10.05 -6.25
CA ILE A 55 -4.30 -11.34 -6.76
C ILE A 55 -3.41 -11.97 -7.82
N ASN A 56 -2.41 -11.25 -8.30
CA ASN A 56 -1.48 -11.77 -9.30
C ASN A 56 -0.06 -11.60 -8.77
N ALA A 57 0.56 -12.74 -8.38
CA ALA A 57 1.90 -12.72 -7.80
C ALA A 57 2.96 -12.16 -8.77
N GLN A 58 2.74 -12.29 -10.07
CA GLN A 58 3.73 -11.83 -11.05
C GLN A 58 3.83 -10.31 -11.13
N ILE A 59 2.76 -9.60 -10.73
CA ILE A 59 2.76 -8.13 -10.77
C ILE A 59 3.44 -7.52 -9.54
N VAL A 60 3.64 -8.31 -8.47
CA VAL A 60 4.14 -7.78 -7.20
C VAL A 60 5.48 -7.04 -7.33
N PRO A 61 6.50 -7.59 -8.00
CA PRO A 61 7.77 -6.86 -8.13
C PRO A 61 7.62 -5.51 -8.84
N THR A 62 6.78 -5.46 -9.88
CA THR A 62 6.54 -4.22 -10.63
C THR A 62 5.82 -3.19 -9.76
N LEU A 63 4.80 -3.64 -9.04
CA LEU A 63 4.06 -2.78 -8.12
C LEU A 63 4.95 -2.24 -7.00
N GLN A 64 5.77 -3.11 -6.41
CA GLN A 64 6.69 -2.70 -5.35
C GLN A 64 7.70 -1.67 -5.86
N LYS A 65 8.23 -1.88 -7.06
CA LYS A 65 9.18 -0.93 -7.66
C LYS A 65 8.53 0.43 -7.87
N ALA A 66 7.31 0.44 -8.37
CA ALA A 66 6.57 1.69 -8.58
C ALA A 66 6.34 2.42 -7.25
N LEU A 67 5.92 1.69 -6.21
CA LEU A 67 5.68 2.29 -4.89
C LEU A 67 6.96 2.77 -4.25
N CYS A 68 8.06 2.03 -4.39
CA CYS A 68 9.34 2.41 -3.81
C CYS A 68 9.93 3.68 -4.43
N SER A 69 9.41 4.14 -5.58
CA SER A 69 9.83 5.40 -6.16
C SER A 69 9.35 6.60 -5.35
N ILE A 70 8.38 6.40 -4.46
CA ILE A 70 7.85 7.47 -3.60
C ILE A 70 8.73 7.57 -2.35
N GLU A 71 9.33 8.73 -2.15
CA GLU A 71 10.18 8.94 -0.99
C GLU A 71 9.38 8.89 0.31
N GLY A 72 9.95 8.25 1.32
CA GLY A 72 9.38 8.25 2.67
C GLY A 72 8.35 7.18 2.95
N ILE A 73 8.12 6.24 2.04
CA ILE A 73 7.23 5.12 2.34
C ILE A 73 8.05 3.87 2.71
N GLU A 74 7.40 2.99 3.45
CA GLU A 74 7.97 1.69 3.82
C GLU A 74 7.01 0.60 3.37
N LEU A 75 7.54 -0.45 2.74
CA LEU A 75 6.76 -1.58 2.27
C LEU A 75 7.12 -2.84 3.03
N GLN A 76 6.10 -3.62 3.37
CA GLN A 76 6.24 -4.96 3.91
C GLN A 76 5.28 -5.87 3.15
N GLN A 77 5.61 -7.15 3.05
CA GLN A 77 4.68 -8.08 2.40
C GLN A 77 4.57 -9.38 3.17
N MET A 78 3.41 -10.01 3.04
CA MET A 78 3.14 -11.36 3.52
C MET A 78 2.66 -12.19 2.35
N VAL A 79 3.24 -13.37 2.16
CA VAL A 79 2.85 -14.28 1.09
C VAL A 79 2.27 -15.54 1.71
N PHE A 80 1.04 -15.86 1.32
CA PHE A 80 0.38 -17.09 1.72
C PHE A 80 0.32 -18.01 0.50
N GLU A 81 1.00 -19.12 0.55
CA GLU A 81 1.09 -20.04 -0.59
C GLU A 81 -0.15 -20.90 -0.75
N ASN A 82 -0.86 -21.16 0.33
CA ASN A 82 -2.11 -21.90 0.30
C ASN A 82 -3.29 -20.95 0.18
N ASN A 83 -4.18 -21.25 -0.72
CA ASN A 83 -5.39 -20.46 -0.89
C ASN A 83 -6.49 -20.91 0.07
#